data_acb214768df3711df975c7e66a63c054
#
_entry.id   acb214768df3711df975c7e66a63c054
#
_cell.length_a   1.000
_cell.length_b   1.000
_cell.length_c   1.000
_cell.angle_alpha   90.00
_cell.angle_beta   90.00
_cell.angle_gamma   90.00
#
_symmetry.space_group_name_H-M   'P 1'
#
loop_
_entity.id
_entity.type
_entity.pdbx_description
1 polymer ?
#
loop_
_entity_poly.entity_id
_entity_poly.type
_entity_poly.pdbx_seq_one_letter_code
_entity_poly.pdbx_strand_id
1 'polypeptide(L)'
;MRLRLRAAVAATLAVLLGTAAVGADAIQDFLRRHWRPPLAPQGPPPARFSPLEASLYPEACGTCHSAQFADWRESTHAAATGPGLQGQLVEMLEGDPRSALGCLTCHAPLAEQSPLVAEGNEVRPNPAHDGSLRAKGVPCAGCHVRGHQRFGPPRRDGSLASSVSRQTLPHDGVTRTPAFLKSEFCGSCHQFAPDGFALNGKLLENTYNEWKASRFAREGVQCQDCHMPERRHLWRGIHDADMVRSGLTITAAAGAARYRPGDVAVVTLRVTSTRVGHAFPTYVTPRVVLSAELVDGAGQVLAGSRREKIVGREVALDLSREAFDTRLRPGQSVILAYRMKVPGPGMRARLAVVVEPDAFYVGFFETLLRQGAGRGEPQIRQSLETARRSPFSVFERELPLS
;
A
#
# COMPACT_ATOMS: atom_id res chain seq x y z
N MET A 1 -55.91 3.29 12.75
CA MET A 1 -54.94 4.01 11.90
C MET A 1 -53.49 3.79 12.34
N ARG A 2 -53.15 3.80 13.65
CA ARG A 2 -51.75 3.65 14.16
C ARG A 2 -51.16 2.25 13.96
N LEU A 3 -51.94 1.16 13.94
CA LEU A 3 -51.44 -0.22 13.73
C LEU A 3 -51.05 -0.49 12.28
N ARG A 4 -51.77 0.04 11.29
CA ARG A 4 -51.48 -0.12 9.86
C ARG A 4 -50.23 0.64 9.43
N LEU A 5 -49.92 1.79 10.06
CA LEU A 5 -48.69 2.56 9.79
C LEU A 5 -47.45 1.87 10.31
N ARG A 6 -47.51 1.19 11.49
CA ARG A 6 -46.41 0.41 12.03
C ARG A 6 -46.06 -0.83 11.20
N ALA A 7 -47.08 -1.51 10.65
CA ALA A 7 -46.88 -2.65 9.78
C ALA A 7 -46.26 -2.26 8.43
N ALA A 8 -46.69 -1.12 7.85
CA ALA A 8 -46.09 -0.61 6.60
C ALA A 8 -44.63 -0.19 6.77
N VAL A 9 -44.29 0.51 7.87
CA VAL A 9 -42.91 0.91 8.18
C VAL A 9 -42.03 -0.32 8.42
N ALA A 10 -42.50 -1.33 9.15
CA ALA A 10 -41.76 -2.57 9.39
C ALA A 10 -41.55 -3.37 8.10
N ALA A 11 -42.55 -3.43 7.21
CA ALA A 11 -42.43 -4.10 5.91
C ALA A 11 -41.43 -3.36 4.98
N THR A 12 -41.46 -2.04 4.97
CA THR A 12 -40.53 -1.23 4.16
C THR A 12 -39.08 -1.36 4.68
N LEU A 13 -38.88 -1.38 6.01
CA LEU A 13 -37.58 -1.60 6.61
C LEU A 13 -37.04 -3.02 6.31
N ALA A 14 -37.89 -4.04 6.38
CA ALA A 14 -37.50 -5.42 6.08
C ALA A 14 -37.12 -5.61 4.61
N VAL A 15 -37.80 -4.95 3.67
CA VAL A 15 -37.47 -4.96 2.23
C VAL A 15 -36.14 -4.24 1.98
N LEU A 16 -35.92 -3.09 2.61
CA LEU A 16 -34.65 -2.35 2.48
C LEU A 16 -33.45 -3.11 3.09
N LEU A 17 -33.65 -3.77 4.22
CA LEU A 17 -32.62 -4.62 4.83
C LEU A 17 -32.36 -5.88 3.98
N GLY A 18 -33.37 -6.49 3.40
CA GLY A 18 -33.25 -7.64 2.51
C GLY A 18 -32.51 -7.32 1.22
N THR A 19 -32.79 -6.19 0.59
CA THR A 19 -32.08 -5.78 -0.65
C THR A 19 -30.60 -5.41 -0.40
N ALA A 20 -30.29 -4.81 0.75
CA ALA A 20 -28.91 -4.50 1.15
C ALA A 20 -28.11 -5.78 1.43
N ALA A 21 -28.69 -6.78 2.07
CA ALA A 21 -28.06 -8.05 2.35
C ALA A 21 -27.77 -8.85 1.07
N VAL A 22 -28.70 -8.94 0.15
CA VAL A 22 -28.53 -9.61 -1.16
C VAL A 22 -27.43 -8.91 -1.99
N GLY A 23 -27.33 -7.59 -1.91
CA GLY A 23 -26.28 -6.84 -2.59
C GLY A 23 -24.88 -7.09 -2.00
N ALA A 24 -24.78 -7.22 -0.68
CA ALA A 24 -23.53 -7.54 0.02
C ALA A 24 -23.05 -8.95 -0.30
N ASP A 25 -23.93 -9.94 -0.31
CA ASP A 25 -23.61 -11.32 -0.66
C ASP A 25 -23.10 -11.43 -2.11
N ALA A 26 -23.72 -10.73 -3.05
CA ALA A 26 -23.31 -10.73 -4.45
C ALA A 26 -21.90 -10.12 -4.64
N ILE A 27 -21.54 -9.09 -3.85
CA ILE A 27 -20.19 -8.52 -3.86
C ILE A 27 -19.18 -9.52 -3.33
N GLN A 28 -19.46 -10.17 -2.20
CA GLN A 28 -18.57 -11.17 -1.61
C GLN A 28 -18.40 -12.38 -2.52
N ASP A 29 -19.48 -12.86 -3.17
CA ASP A 29 -19.43 -13.93 -4.16
C ASP A 29 -18.56 -13.57 -5.36
N PHE A 30 -18.70 -12.34 -5.86
CA PHE A 30 -17.84 -11.83 -6.93
C PHE A 30 -16.38 -11.85 -6.50
N LEU A 31 -16.05 -11.29 -5.33
CA LEU A 31 -14.70 -11.18 -4.83
C LEU A 31 -14.05 -12.56 -4.64
N ARG A 32 -14.77 -13.53 -4.05
CA ARG A 32 -14.27 -14.90 -3.87
C ARG A 32 -13.92 -15.59 -5.19
N ARG A 33 -14.69 -15.38 -6.25
CA ARG A 33 -14.40 -15.93 -7.57
C ARG A 33 -13.30 -15.15 -8.29
N HIS A 34 -13.33 -13.82 -8.19
CA HIS A 34 -12.43 -12.93 -8.90
C HIS A 34 -10.99 -13.01 -8.37
N TRP A 35 -10.84 -13.18 -7.07
CA TRP A 35 -9.55 -13.23 -6.38
C TRP A 35 -9.21 -14.63 -5.83
N ARG A 36 -9.75 -15.69 -6.43
CA ARG A 36 -9.42 -17.05 -6.00
C ARG A 36 -7.98 -17.39 -6.36
N PRO A 37 -7.04 -17.45 -5.39
CA PRO A 37 -5.65 -17.77 -5.67
C PRO A 37 -5.43 -19.30 -5.77
N PRO A 38 -4.52 -19.75 -6.65
CA PRO A 38 -3.93 -18.99 -7.74
C PRO A 38 -4.98 -18.60 -8.78
N LEU A 39 -4.79 -17.43 -9.42
CA LEU A 39 -5.70 -17.05 -10.51
C LEU A 39 -5.57 -18.04 -11.65
N ALA A 40 -6.71 -18.42 -12.22
CA ALA A 40 -6.72 -19.32 -13.37
C ALA A 40 -6.10 -18.63 -14.61
N PRO A 41 -5.42 -19.37 -15.49
CA PRO A 41 -4.98 -18.83 -16.78
C PRO A 41 -6.16 -18.28 -17.58
N GLN A 42 -5.90 -17.22 -18.37
CA GLN A 42 -6.95 -16.60 -19.18
C GLN A 42 -7.44 -17.51 -20.31
N GLY A 43 -6.62 -18.49 -20.68
CA GLY A 43 -6.91 -19.38 -21.81
C GLY A 43 -6.80 -18.67 -23.18
N PRO A 44 -7.25 -19.30 -24.27
CA PRO A 44 -7.24 -18.68 -25.58
C PRO A 44 -8.24 -17.52 -25.66
N PRO A 45 -7.85 -16.38 -26.25
CA PRO A 45 -8.77 -15.28 -26.46
C PRO A 45 -9.88 -15.63 -27.44
N PRO A 46 -11.05 -14.99 -27.37
CA PRO A 46 -12.09 -15.12 -28.38
C PRO A 46 -11.55 -14.84 -29.78
N ALA A 47 -11.89 -15.69 -30.76
CA ALA A 47 -11.35 -15.58 -32.12
C ALA A 47 -11.64 -14.24 -32.82
N ARG A 48 -12.68 -13.52 -32.36
CA ARG A 48 -13.03 -12.18 -32.87
C ARG A 48 -12.20 -11.03 -32.29
N PHE A 49 -11.43 -11.29 -31.23
CA PHE A 49 -10.60 -10.25 -30.63
C PHE A 49 -9.40 -9.97 -31.53
N SER A 50 -9.14 -8.69 -31.74
CA SER A 50 -7.88 -8.24 -32.30
C SER A 50 -6.70 -8.58 -31.37
N PRO A 51 -5.46 -8.61 -31.83
CA PRO A 51 -4.29 -8.80 -30.97
C PRO A 51 -4.24 -7.78 -29.83
N LEU A 52 -4.71 -6.55 -30.06
CA LEU A 52 -4.79 -5.51 -29.03
C LEU A 52 -5.79 -5.86 -27.94
N GLU A 53 -6.97 -6.34 -28.30
CA GLU A 53 -8.03 -6.73 -27.35
C GLU A 53 -7.71 -8.03 -26.61
N ALA A 54 -6.98 -8.93 -27.23
CA ALA A 54 -6.55 -10.19 -26.64
C ALA A 54 -5.42 -10.01 -25.59
N SER A 55 -4.66 -8.92 -25.72
CA SER A 55 -3.47 -8.66 -24.92
C SER A 55 -3.77 -8.46 -23.44
N LEU A 56 -2.86 -8.95 -22.57
CA LEU A 56 -2.84 -8.73 -21.12
C LEU A 56 -1.85 -7.62 -20.73
N TYR A 57 -1.09 -7.12 -21.69
CA TYR A 57 -0.08 -6.10 -21.43
C TYR A 57 -0.72 -4.73 -21.18
N PRO A 58 -0.23 -3.99 -20.17
CA PRO A 58 -0.76 -2.66 -19.83
C PRO A 58 -0.63 -1.66 -21.00
N GLU A 59 0.40 -1.78 -21.82
CA GLU A 59 0.61 -0.93 -23.00
C GLU A 59 -0.54 -1.07 -24.01
N ALA A 60 -1.03 -2.28 -24.20
CA ALA A 60 -2.19 -2.52 -25.07
C ALA A 60 -3.45 -1.85 -24.51
N CYS A 61 -3.68 -1.96 -23.20
CA CYS A 61 -4.77 -1.24 -22.55
C CYS A 61 -4.60 0.27 -22.66
N GLY A 62 -3.39 0.77 -22.54
CA GLY A 62 -3.01 2.17 -22.64
C GLY A 62 -3.32 2.84 -23.97
N THR A 63 -3.43 2.04 -25.04
CA THR A 63 -3.79 2.56 -26.39
C THR A 63 -5.15 3.28 -26.35
N CYS A 64 -6.12 2.77 -25.58
CA CYS A 64 -7.45 3.36 -25.43
C CYS A 64 -7.65 4.00 -24.04
N HIS A 65 -7.01 3.47 -22.99
CA HIS A 65 -7.12 3.93 -21.60
C HIS A 65 -5.87 4.71 -21.17
N SER A 66 -5.45 5.68 -21.97
CA SER A 66 -4.17 6.39 -21.85
C SER A 66 -3.98 7.09 -20.49
N ALA A 67 -5.03 7.69 -19.92
CA ALA A 67 -4.97 8.37 -18.64
C ALA A 67 -4.71 7.38 -17.47
N GLN A 68 -5.40 6.23 -17.47
CA GLN A 68 -5.23 5.19 -16.46
C GLN A 68 -3.86 4.51 -16.59
N PHE A 69 -3.40 4.32 -17.83
CA PHE A 69 -2.06 3.79 -18.09
C PHE A 69 -0.97 4.75 -17.63
N ALA A 70 -1.12 6.06 -17.88
CA ALA A 70 -0.18 7.07 -17.41
C ALA A 70 -0.05 7.10 -15.88
N ASP A 71 -1.17 6.99 -15.16
CA ASP A 71 -1.16 6.89 -13.70
C ASP A 71 -0.50 5.59 -13.22
N TRP A 72 -0.91 4.45 -13.80
CA TRP A 72 -0.45 3.12 -13.39
C TRP A 72 1.06 2.96 -13.55
N ARG A 73 1.65 3.37 -14.67
CA ARG A 73 3.08 3.16 -14.96
C ARG A 73 4.01 3.85 -13.95
N GLU A 74 3.54 4.91 -13.27
CA GLU A 74 4.28 5.64 -12.23
C GLU A 74 3.99 5.09 -10.83
N SER A 75 3.13 4.06 -10.71
CA SER A 75 2.71 3.51 -9.43
C SER A 75 3.62 2.38 -8.94
N THR A 76 3.58 2.12 -7.64
CA THR A 76 4.24 0.95 -7.05
C THR A 76 3.65 -0.38 -7.52
N HIS A 77 2.41 -0.40 -8.01
CA HIS A 77 1.82 -1.60 -8.63
C HIS A 77 2.54 -1.97 -9.94
N ALA A 78 2.91 -1.01 -10.78
CA ALA A 78 3.73 -1.29 -11.97
C ALA A 78 5.13 -1.79 -11.61
N ALA A 79 5.67 -1.35 -10.48
CA ALA A 79 6.99 -1.73 -9.96
C ALA A 79 6.95 -2.92 -8.98
N ALA A 80 5.80 -3.60 -8.82
CA ALA A 80 5.62 -4.64 -7.81
C ALA A 80 6.56 -5.85 -7.99
N THR A 81 7.07 -6.09 -9.21
CA THR A 81 8.15 -7.04 -9.51
C THR A 81 9.47 -6.33 -9.81
N GLY A 82 9.76 -5.28 -9.07
CA GLY A 82 11.04 -4.55 -9.19
C GLY A 82 12.27 -5.41 -8.85
N PRO A 83 13.47 -4.84 -9.06
CA PRO A 83 14.72 -5.60 -8.93
C PRO A 83 14.87 -6.34 -7.59
N GLY A 84 14.40 -5.78 -6.48
CA GLY A 84 14.50 -6.42 -5.15
C GLY A 84 13.76 -7.74 -5.06
N LEU A 85 12.52 -7.81 -5.58
CA LEU A 85 11.78 -9.06 -5.65
C LEU A 85 12.40 -9.99 -6.71
N GLN A 86 12.74 -9.48 -7.89
CA GLN A 86 13.36 -10.30 -8.94
C GLN A 86 14.63 -10.99 -8.45
N GLY A 87 15.52 -10.26 -7.75
CA GLY A 87 16.76 -10.82 -7.20
C GLY A 87 16.53 -11.93 -6.19
N GLN A 88 15.50 -11.81 -5.34
CA GLN A 88 15.10 -12.86 -4.42
C GLN A 88 14.51 -14.08 -5.14
N LEU A 89 13.62 -13.83 -6.14
CA LEU A 89 12.95 -14.91 -6.87
C LEU A 89 13.92 -15.80 -7.66
N VAL A 90 15.09 -15.29 -8.10
CA VAL A 90 16.06 -16.09 -8.87
C VAL A 90 16.45 -17.37 -8.14
N GLU A 91 16.75 -17.28 -6.85
CA GLU A 91 17.12 -18.45 -6.05
C GLU A 91 15.89 -19.16 -5.45
N MET A 92 14.85 -18.40 -5.06
CA MET A 92 13.66 -18.97 -4.44
C MET A 92 12.89 -19.88 -5.39
N LEU A 93 12.82 -19.59 -6.69
CA LEU A 93 12.11 -20.42 -7.66
C LEU A 93 12.71 -21.85 -7.78
N GLU A 94 13.98 -22.02 -7.45
CA GLU A 94 14.64 -23.31 -7.42
C GLU A 94 14.68 -23.92 -6.01
N GLY A 95 15.04 -23.13 -5.00
CA GLY A 95 15.24 -23.60 -3.62
C GLY A 95 13.98 -23.70 -2.77
N ASP A 96 13.04 -22.78 -2.96
CA ASP A 96 11.75 -22.72 -2.27
C ASP A 96 10.64 -22.20 -3.19
N PRO A 97 10.23 -23.00 -4.20
CA PRO A 97 9.28 -22.57 -5.22
C PRO A 97 7.89 -22.23 -4.64
N ARG A 98 7.50 -22.81 -3.50
CA ARG A 98 6.20 -22.50 -2.89
C ARG A 98 6.16 -21.10 -2.29
N SER A 99 7.20 -20.71 -1.57
CA SER A 99 7.32 -19.33 -1.07
C SER A 99 7.42 -18.32 -2.21
N ALA A 100 8.16 -18.65 -3.29
CA ALA A 100 8.21 -17.83 -4.49
C ALA A 100 6.84 -17.61 -5.12
N LEU A 101 6.02 -18.69 -5.26
CA LEU A 101 4.64 -18.59 -5.73
C LEU A 101 3.77 -17.74 -4.80
N GLY A 102 3.97 -17.85 -3.48
CA GLY A 102 3.31 -17.02 -2.48
C GLY A 102 3.54 -15.52 -2.73
N CYS A 103 4.79 -15.11 -3.00
CA CYS A 103 5.12 -13.72 -3.35
C CYS A 103 4.41 -13.26 -4.64
N LEU A 104 4.42 -14.11 -5.67
CA LEU A 104 3.82 -13.79 -6.96
C LEU A 104 2.29 -13.64 -6.88
N THR A 105 1.61 -14.27 -5.94
CA THR A 105 0.16 -14.13 -5.74
C THR A 105 -0.29 -12.67 -5.62
N CYS A 106 0.53 -11.80 -5.02
CA CYS A 106 0.25 -10.38 -4.86
C CYS A 106 1.06 -9.51 -5.85
N HIS A 107 2.33 -9.85 -6.07
CA HIS A 107 3.25 -9.01 -6.84
C HIS A 107 3.15 -9.20 -8.35
N ALA A 108 2.65 -10.36 -8.82
CA ALA A 108 2.43 -10.68 -10.23
C ALA A 108 1.26 -11.68 -10.33
N PRO A 109 0.01 -11.21 -10.12
CA PRO A 109 -1.12 -12.08 -9.77
C PRO A 109 -1.67 -12.93 -10.90
N LEU A 110 -1.38 -12.61 -12.17
CA LEU A 110 -1.87 -13.43 -13.28
C LEU A 110 -1.12 -14.76 -13.37
N ALA A 111 -1.83 -15.83 -13.69
CA ALA A 111 -1.22 -17.14 -13.90
C ALA A 111 -0.10 -17.07 -14.95
N GLU A 112 -0.27 -16.30 -16.01
CA GLU A 112 0.70 -16.12 -17.09
C GLU A 112 2.00 -15.44 -16.63
N GLN A 113 1.98 -14.75 -15.50
CA GLN A 113 3.17 -14.12 -14.92
C GLN A 113 4.03 -15.07 -14.09
N SER A 114 3.49 -16.23 -13.70
CA SER A 114 4.21 -17.19 -12.88
C SER A 114 4.93 -18.23 -13.74
N PRO A 115 6.24 -18.49 -13.50
CA PRO A 115 6.98 -19.52 -14.22
C PRO A 115 6.60 -20.94 -13.79
N LEU A 116 5.94 -21.06 -12.66
CA LEU A 116 5.57 -22.32 -12.04
C LEU A 116 4.08 -22.33 -11.70
N VAL A 117 3.49 -23.51 -11.65
CA VAL A 117 2.15 -23.75 -11.12
C VAL A 117 2.21 -24.81 -10.02
N ALA A 118 1.41 -24.63 -8.96
CA ALA A 118 1.22 -25.63 -7.92
C ALA A 118 -0.03 -26.46 -8.20
N GLU A 119 0.12 -27.78 -8.23
CA GLU A 119 -0.97 -28.75 -8.34
C GLU A 119 -0.89 -29.71 -7.16
N GLY A 120 -1.74 -29.51 -6.16
CA GLY A 120 -1.64 -30.24 -4.90
C GLY A 120 -0.28 -30.01 -4.23
N ASN A 121 0.47 -31.10 -4.01
CA ASN A 121 1.81 -31.04 -3.40
C ASN A 121 2.95 -30.86 -4.41
N GLU A 122 2.68 -30.88 -5.69
CA GLU A 122 3.70 -30.71 -6.73
C GLU A 122 3.77 -29.28 -7.23
N VAL A 123 4.96 -28.89 -7.70
CA VAL A 123 5.19 -27.63 -8.41
C VAL A 123 5.81 -27.98 -9.76
N ARG A 124 5.21 -27.46 -10.83
CA ARG A 124 5.60 -27.79 -12.21
C ARG A 124 5.83 -26.52 -13.02
N PRO A 125 6.64 -26.60 -14.10
CA PRO A 125 6.74 -25.49 -15.05
C PRO A 125 5.37 -25.08 -15.60
N ASN A 126 5.15 -23.79 -15.72
CA ASN A 126 3.91 -23.22 -16.27
C ASN A 126 4.05 -23.02 -17.79
N PRO A 127 3.33 -23.78 -18.64
CA PRO A 127 3.42 -23.61 -20.09
C PRO A 127 2.85 -22.29 -20.61
N ALA A 128 2.04 -21.60 -19.81
CA ALA A 128 1.48 -20.29 -20.16
C ALA A 128 2.37 -19.13 -19.71
N HIS A 129 3.55 -19.40 -19.13
CA HIS A 129 4.41 -18.36 -18.57
C HIS A 129 4.90 -17.34 -19.60
N ASP A 130 4.72 -16.07 -19.30
CA ASP A 130 5.25 -14.91 -19.99
C ASP A 130 6.11 -14.05 -19.05
N GLY A 131 7.42 -14.21 -19.16
CA GLY A 131 8.38 -13.49 -18.30
C GLY A 131 8.36 -11.98 -18.53
N SER A 132 8.04 -11.52 -19.74
CA SER A 132 7.91 -10.10 -20.05
C SER A 132 6.67 -9.50 -19.40
N LEU A 133 5.57 -10.25 -19.34
CA LEU A 133 4.35 -9.85 -18.62
C LEU A 133 4.61 -9.84 -17.11
N ARG A 134 5.40 -10.79 -16.57
CA ARG A 134 5.78 -10.79 -15.15
C ARG A 134 6.50 -9.50 -14.75
N ALA A 135 7.36 -8.98 -15.62
CA ALA A 135 8.07 -7.73 -15.35
C ALA A 135 7.16 -6.48 -15.22
N LYS A 136 5.86 -6.61 -15.55
CA LYS A 136 4.87 -5.53 -15.43
C LYS A 136 4.23 -5.42 -14.03
N GLY A 137 4.68 -6.20 -13.04
CA GLY A 137 4.12 -6.14 -11.69
C GLY A 137 2.64 -6.52 -11.65
N VAL A 138 1.82 -5.67 -11.05
CA VAL A 138 0.35 -5.81 -11.06
C VAL A 138 -0.22 -5.03 -12.25
N PRO A 139 -0.43 -5.69 -13.42
CA PRO A 139 -0.89 -5.03 -14.63
C PRO A 139 -2.39 -4.75 -14.56
N CYS A 140 -2.90 -3.96 -15.52
CA CYS A 140 -4.34 -3.70 -15.66
C CYS A 140 -5.17 -4.99 -15.66
N ALA A 141 -4.71 -6.01 -16.36
CA ALA A 141 -5.36 -7.31 -16.46
C ALA A 141 -5.43 -8.03 -15.09
N GLY A 142 -4.48 -7.81 -14.20
CA GLY A 142 -4.49 -8.38 -12.84
C GLY A 142 -5.76 -8.06 -12.07
N CYS A 143 -6.27 -6.84 -12.21
CA CYS A 143 -7.52 -6.40 -11.58
C CYS A 143 -8.74 -6.56 -12.50
N HIS A 144 -8.58 -6.38 -13.81
CA HIS A 144 -9.71 -6.18 -14.72
C HIS A 144 -10.06 -7.36 -15.62
N VAL A 145 -9.26 -8.43 -15.69
CA VAL A 145 -9.47 -9.51 -16.65
C VAL A 145 -9.55 -10.88 -15.99
N ARG A 146 -10.57 -11.67 -16.36
CA ARG A 146 -10.70 -13.10 -16.03
C ARG A 146 -11.32 -13.82 -17.22
N GLY A 147 -10.63 -14.83 -17.78
CA GLY A 147 -11.06 -15.56 -18.95
C GLY A 147 -11.32 -14.64 -20.15
N HIS A 148 -10.45 -13.67 -20.39
CA HIS A 148 -10.64 -12.60 -21.37
C HIS A 148 -11.89 -11.72 -21.21
N GLN A 149 -12.71 -11.98 -20.17
CA GLN A 149 -13.81 -11.07 -19.82
C GLN A 149 -13.28 -9.87 -19.04
N ARG A 150 -13.78 -8.67 -19.38
CA ARG A 150 -13.40 -7.43 -18.70
C ARG A 150 -14.40 -7.09 -17.58
N PHE A 151 -13.87 -6.68 -16.43
CA PHE A 151 -14.61 -6.29 -15.24
C PHE A 151 -14.22 -4.87 -14.82
N GLY A 152 -15.18 -4.16 -14.22
CA GLY A 152 -14.90 -2.79 -13.75
C GLY A 152 -16.00 -2.22 -12.85
N PRO A 153 -15.81 -1.00 -12.36
CA PRO A 153 -16.78 -0.35 -11.49
C PRO A 153 -18.07 0.04 -12.24
N PRO A 154 -19.15 0.35 -11.53
CA PRO A 154 -20.33 1.02 -12.09
C PRO A 154 -19.92 2.26 -12.89
N ARG A 155 -20.75 2.73 -13.81
CA ARG A 155 -20.54 4.03 -14.42
C ARG A 155 -20.57 5.14 -13.36
N ARG A 156 -20.20 6.36 -13.74
CA ARG A 156 -20.22 7.50 -12.79
C ARG A 156 -21.64 7.84 -12.29
N ASP A 157 -22.66 7.50 -13.09
CA ASP A 157 -24.07 7.61 -12.72
C ASP A 157 -24.60 6.44 -11.87
N GLY A 158 -23.73 5.50 -11.51
CA GLY A 158 -24.06 4.30 -10.73
C GLY A 158 -24.59 3.13 -11.56
N SER A 159 -24.87 3.28 -12.84
CA SER A 159 -25.45 2.24 -13.68
C SER A 159 -24.47 1.08 -13.95
N LEU A 160 -25.01 -0.15 -14.04
CA LEU A 160 -24.28 -1.37 -14.33
C LEU A 160 -24.50 -1.83 -15.77
N ALA A 161 -25.71 -1.65 -16.29
CA ALA A 161 -26.09 -2.14 -17.61
C ALA A 161 -25.49 -1.29 -18.75
N SER A 162 -25.27 -1.89 -19.90
CA SER A 162 -25.01 -1.19 -21.16
C SER A 162 -26.30 -1.13 -21.96
N SER A 163 -26.58 0.03 -22.55
CA SER A 163 -27.67 0.19 -23.54
C SER A 163 -27.30 -0.32 -24.93
N VAL A 164 -26.01 -0.65 -25.15
CA VAL A 164 -25.47 -1.10 -26.43
C VAL A 164 -25.11 -2.58 -26.34
N SER A 165 -25.32 -3.33 -27.44
CA SER A 165 -24.91 -4.75 -27.51
C SER A 165 -23.40 -4.89 -27.21
N ARG A 166 -23.07 -5.86 -26.34
CA ARG A 166 -21.68 -6.08 -25.91
C ARG A 166 -20.75 -6.43 -27.07
N GLN A 167 -21.24 -7.20 -28.05
CA GLN A 167 -20.46 -7.63 -29.22
C GLN A 167 -20.03 -6.47 -30.12
N THR A 168 -20.69 -5.32 -30.03
CA THR A 168 -20.31 -4.11 -30.80
C THR A 168 -19.32 -3.21 -30.08
N LEU A 169 -18.96 -3.55 -28.83
CA LEU A 169 -18.01 -2.80 -28.03
C LEU A 169 -16.62 -3.45 -28.09
N PRO A 170 -15.54 -2.66 -28.02
CA PRO A 170 -14.19 -3.22 -27.87
C PRO A 170 -14.15 -4.26 -26.75
N HIS A 171 -13.41 -5.36 -26.97
CA HIS A 171 -13.26 -6.51 -26.06
C HIS A 171 -14.60 -6.98 -25.42
N ASP A 172 -15.70 -6.94 -26.15
CA ASP A 172 -17.06 -7.26 -25.70
C ASP A 172 -17.56 -6.42 -24.50
N GLY A 173 -17.06 -5.19 -24.39
CA GLY A 173 -17.43 -4.29 -23.32
C GLY A 173 -16.91 -4.72 -21.94
N VAL A 174 -17.62 -4.31 -20.89
CA VAL A 174 -17.22 -4.53 -19.48
C VAL A 174 -18.39 -5.03 -18.65
N THR A 175 -18.16 -6.05 -17.83
CA THR A 175 -19.07 -6.45 -16.76
C THR A 175 -18.84 -5.56 -15.55
N ARG A 176 -19.84 -4.77 -15.18
CA ARG A 176 -19.72 -3.80 -14.10
C ARG A 176 -20.19 -4.37 -12.78
N THR A 177 -19.48 -4.06 -11.71
CA THR A 177 -19.82 -4.48 -10.36
C THR A 177 -19.38 -3.43 -9.33
N PRO A 178 -20.21 -3.19 -8.27
CA PRO A 178 -19.83 -2.32 -7.17
C PRO A 178 -18.60 -2.78 -6.40
N ALA A 179 -18.19 -4.05 -6.52
CA ALA A 179 -17.03 -4.60 -5.82
C ALA A 179 -15.75 -3.81 -6.03
N PHE A 180 -15.54 -3.21 -7.23
CA PHE A 180 -14.40 -2.35 -7.52
C PHE A 180 -14.35 -1.03 -6.70
N LEU A 181 -15.45 -0.66 -6.06
CA LEU A 181 -15.55 0.51 -5.21
C LEU A 181 -15.57 0.16 -3.72
N LYS A 182 -15.19 -1.07 -3.38
CA LYS A 182 -15.13 -1.57 -2.00
C LYS A 182 -13.72 -1.90 -1.59
N SER A 183 -13.36 -1.57 -0.36
CA SER A 183 -12.04 -1.84 0.21
C SER A 183 -11.69 -3.32 0.23
N GLU A 184 -12.70 -4.20 0.29
CA GLU A 184 -12.58 -5.66 0.18
C GLU A 184 -11.86 -6.08 -1.09
N PHE A 185 -11.99 -5.31 -2.19
CA PHE A 185 -11.28 -5.58 -3.44
C PHE A 185 -9.75 -5.52 -3.26
N CYS A 186 -9.28 -4.59 -2.44
CA CYS A 186 -7.85 -4.41 -2.13
C CYS A 186 -7.36 -5.45 -1.11
N GLY A 187 -8.25 -5.92 -0.24
CA GLY A 187 -7.96 -6.87 0.84
C GLY A 187 -7.38 -8.20 0.36
N SER A 188 -7.57 -8.56 -0.91
CA SER A 188 -7.02 -9.81 -1.47
C SER A 188 -5.48 -9.84 -1.49
N CYS A 189 -4.82 -8.68 -1.55
CA CYS A 189 -3.36 -8.55 -1.51
C CYS A 189 -2.89 -7.75 -0.28
N HIS A 190 -3.70 -6.82 0.23
CA HIS A 190 -3.38 -5.96 1.36
C HIS A 190 -3.93 -6.48 2.70
N GLN A 191 -4.02 -7.81 2.82
CA GLN A 191 -4.39 -8.51 4.04
C GLN A 191 -3.96 -9.98 3.96
N PHE A 192 -3.18 -10.42 4.93
CA PHE A 192 -2.93 -11.86 5.08
C PHE A 192 -4.15 -12.56 5.68
N ALA A 193 -4.31 -13.83 5.34
CA ALA A 193 -5.30 -14.69 5.96
C ALA A 193 -5.07 -14.79 7.48
N PRO A 194 -6.09 -15.15 8.27
CA PRO A 194 -5.95 -15.19 9.74
C PRO A 194 -4.84 -16.13 10.24
N ASP A 195 -4.49 -17.15 9.46
CA ASP A 195 -3.41 -18.11 9.68
C ASP A 195 -2.11 -17.72 8.94
N GLY A 196 -2.08 -16.54 8.32
CA GLY A 196 -0.92 -16.00 7.63
C GLY A 196 0.21 -15.62 8.57
N PHE A 197 1.34 -15.22 8.00
CA PHE A 197 2.53 -14.92 8.78
C PHE A 197 2.31 -13.77 9.76
N ALA A 198 2.56 -14.04 11.03
CA ALA A 198 2.36 -13.11 12.14
C ALA A 198 3.56 -13.10 13.09
N LEU A 199 3.84 -11.94 13.65
CA LEU A 199 4.80 -11.75 14.74
C LEU A 199 4.10 -11.08 15.92
N ASN A 200 4.35 -11.62 17.11
CA ASN A 200 3.74 -11.10 18.34
C ASN A 200 2.20 -11.01 18.23
N GLY A 201 1.56 -12.02 17.61
CA GLY A 201 0.11 -12.10 17.42
C GLY A 201 -0.46 -11.10 16.39
N LYS A 202 0.39 -10.38 15.65
CA LYS A 202 -0.03 -9.41 14.64
C LYS A 202 0.45 -9.86 13.26
N LEU A 203 -0.47 -9.95 12.30
CA LEU A 203 -0.13 -10.24 10.91
C LEU A 203 0.89 -9.21 10.38
N LEU A 204 1.78 -9.64 9.49
CA LEU A 204 2.69 -8.70 8.81
C LEU A 204 1.94 -7.79 7.86
N GLU A 205 1.02 -8.34 7.07
CA GLU A 205 0.12 -7.59 6.22
C GLU A 205 -1.28 -7.59 6.85
N ASN A 206 -1.71 -6.43 7.34
CA ASN A 206 -2.97 -6.29 8.09
C ASN A 206 -3.75 -5.02 7.76
N THR A 207 -3.41 -4.36 6.66
CA THR A 207 -3.91 -3.03 6.29
C THR A 207 -5.43 -2.98 6.18
N TYR A 208 -6.05 -4.00 5.55
CA TYR A 208 -7.51 -4.04 5.42
C TYR A 208 -8.21 -4.14 6.78
N ASN A 209 -7.75 -5.00 7.69
CA ASN A 209 -8.34 -5.12 9.02
C ASN A 209 -8.13 -3.85 9.86
N GLU A 210 -6.97 -3.20 9.75
CA GLU A 210 -6.68 -1.92 10.41
C GLU A 210 -7.67 -0.84 9.94
N TRP A 211 -7.92 -0.75 8.60
CA TRP A 211 -8.93 0.12 8.03
C TRP A 211 -10.33 -0.23 8.51
N LYS A 212 -10.71 -1.52 8.46
CA LYS A 212 -12.05 -2.01 8.86
C LYS A 212 -12.38 -1.67 10.30
N ALA A 213 -11.38 -1.66 11.20
CA ALA A 213 -11.53 -1.26 12.60
C ALA A 213 -11.58 0.27 12.80
N SER A 214 -11.26 1.07 11.79
CA SER A 214 -11.16 2.53 11.89
C SER A 214 -12.50 3.25 11.83
N ARG A 215 -12.49 4.54 12.18
CA ARG A 215 -13.63 5.42 11.95
C ARG A 215 -13.96 5.57 10.46
N PHE A 216 -12.95 5.55 9.59
CA PHE A 216 -13.13 5.74 8.15
C PHE A 216 -14.03 4.66 7.53
N ALA A 217 -13.83 3.39 7.93
CA ALA A 217 -14.73 2.32 7.51
C ALA A 217 -16.17 2.53 7.97
N ARG A 218 -16.37 3.01 9.24
CA ARG A 218 -17.70 3.33 9.77
C ARG A 218 -18.35 4.52 9.07
N GLU A 219 -17.56 5.47 8.60
CA GLU A 219 -17.98 6.64 7.81
C GLU A 219 -18.18 6.29 6.32
N GLY A 220 -17.93 5.05 5.90
CA GLY A 220 -18.09 4.58 4.53
C GLY A 220 -16.94 4.94 3.58
N VAL A 221 -15.86 5.55 4.08
CA VAL A 221 -14.68 5.92 3.29
C VAL A 221 -13.89 4.67 2.91
N GLN A 222 -13.71 4.44 1.63
CA GLN A 222 -13.07 3.26 1.08
C GLN A 222 -11.57 3.53 0.78
N CYS A 223 -10.79 2.46 0.57
CA CYS A 223 -9.39 2.58 0.15
C CYS A 223 -9.25 3.44 -1.13
N GLN A 224 -10.17 3.24 -2.07
CA GLN A 224 -10.18 3.93 -3.35
C GLN A 224 -10.39 5.44 -3.22
N ASP A 225 -11.10 5.90 -2.19
CA ASP A 225 -11.37 7.34 -2.00
C ASP A 225 -10.10 8.15 -1.72
N CYS A 226 -9.09 7.51 -1.09
CA CYS A 226 -7.80 8.13 -0.81
C CYS A 226 -6.72 7.76 -1.84
N HIS A 227 -6.63 6.46 -2.21
CA HIS A 227 -5.55 5.96 -3.06
C HIS A 227 -5.85 6.02 -4.56
N MET A 228 -7.14 6.11 -4.94
CA MET A 228 -7.62 6.21 -6.32
C MET A 228 -8.64 7.36 -6.47
N PRO A 229 -8.34 8.58 -6.01
CA PRO A 229 -9.31 9.69 -6.03
C PRO A 229 -9.84 9.89 -7.45
N GLU A 230 -11.15 10.10 -7.59
CA GLU A 230 -11.81 10.25 -8.89
C GLU A 230 -11.57 9.10 -9.88
N ARG A 231 -11.26 7.91 -9.36
CA ARG A 231 -10.91 6.71 -10.16
C ARG A 231 -9.57 6.86 -10.90
N ARG A 232 -8.67 7.75 -10.43
CA ARG A 232 -7.28 7.82 -10.86
C ARG A 232 -6.54 6.57 -10.38
N HIS A 233 -5.63 6.05 -11.20
CA HIS A 233 -4.86 4.83 -10.90
C HIS A 233 -3.49 5.16 -10.30
N LEU A 234 -3.50 5.99 -9.24
CA LEU A 234 -2.29 6.55 -8.62
C LEU A 234 -1.68 5.64 -7.55
N TRP A 235 -2.50 5.05 -6.71
CA TRP A 235 -2.10 4.22 -5.54
C TRP A 235 -0.94 4.81 -4.73
N ARG A 236 -0.92 6.13 -4.55
CA ARG A 236 0.08 6.82 -3.76
C ARG A 236 0.05 6.31 -2.32
N GLY A 237 1.22 6.18 -1.72
CA GLY A 237 1.39 5.67 -0.37
C GLY A 237 2.60 6.25 0.32
N ILE A 238 3.31 5.43 1.10
CA ILE A 238 4.43 5.84 1.94
C ILE A 238 5.64 6.39 1.16
N HIS A 239 5.76 6.09 -0.14
CA HIS A 239 6.81 6.63 -1.03
C HIS A 239 6.46 8.00 -1.64
N ASP A 240 5.26 8.51 -1.39
CA ASP A 240 4.80 9.81 -1.92
C ASP A 240 4.72 10.84 -0.79
N ALA A 241 5.56 11.88 -0.88
CA ALA A 241 5.66 12.89 0.17
C ALA A 241 4.37 13.68 0.38
N ASP A 242 3.62 13.96 -0.69
CA ASP A 242 2.37 14.72 -0.60
C ASP A 242 1.25 13.86 0.00
N MET A 243 1.20 12.58 -0.37
CA MET A 243 0.26 11.64 0.26
C MET A 243 0.52 11.52 1.76
N VAL A 244 1.79 11.39 2.18
CA VAL A 244 2.14 11.35 3.60
C VAL A 244 1.77 12.66 4.31
N ARG A 245 2.14 13.81 3.73
CA ARG A 245 1.77 15.13 4.31
C ARG A 245 0.26 15.28 4.45
N SER A 246 -0.50 14.84 3.47
CA SER A 246 -1.97 14.93 3.50
C SER A 246 -2.61 14.09 4.61
N GLY A 247 -1.96 13.01 5.02
CA GLY A 247 -2.42 12.08 6.06
C GLY A 247 -2.16 12.56 7.50
N LEU A 248 -1.21 13.48 7.68
CA LEU A 248 -0.67 13.84 8.98
C LEU A 248 -0.94 15.31 9.34
N THR A 249 -1.12 15.57 10.62
CA THR A 249 -0.98 16.91 11.19
C THR A 249 0.31 16.97 11.99
N ILE A 250 1.22 17.85 11.58
CA ILE A 250 2.52 18.01 12.22
C ILE A 250 2.60 19.41 12.82
N THR A 251 2.94 19.50 14.12
CA THR A 251 3.07 20.78 14.83
C THR A 251 4.37 20.80 15.63
N ALA A 252 5.00 21.99 15.64
CA ALA A 252 6.21 22.23 16.43
C ALA A 252 6.01 23.49 17.25
N ALA A 253 6.36 23.45 18.53
CA ALA A 253 6.24 24.57 19.45
C ALA A 253 7.37 24.58 20.47
N ALA A 254 7.86 25.79 20.79
CA ALA A 254 8.72 26.04 21.93
C ALA A 254 7.87 26.32 23.19
N GLY A 255 8.32 25.87 24.35
CA GLY A 255 7.62 26.08 25.62
C GLY A 255 7.70 27.51 26.15
N ALA A 256 8.63 28.32 25.63
CA ALA A 256 8.73 29.75 25.89
C ALA A 256 9.11 30.50 24.60
N ALA A 257 8.77 31.78 24.56
CA ALA A 257 9.11 32.65 23.41
C ALA A 257 10.61 32.87 23.28
N ARG A 258 11.36 32.88 24.39
CA ARG A 258 12.81 33.03 24.45
C ARG A 258 13.38 32.27 25.65
N TYR A 259 14.63 31.84 25.51
CA TYR A 259 15.44 31.25 26.58
C TYR A 259 16.75 32.03 26.72
N ARG A 260 17.26 32.13 27.93
CA ARG A 260 18.60 32.70 28.19
C ARG A 260 19.67 31.63 28.06
N PRO A 261 20.92 31.97 27.75
CA PRO A 261 22.04 31.07 27.90
C PRO A 261 22.01 30.38 29.26
N GLY A 262 22.13 29.07 29.30
CA GLY A 262 22.03 28.29 30.53
C GLY A 262 20.65 27.71 30.86
N ASP A 263 19.56 28.29 30.32
CA ASP A 263 18.20 27.74 30.51
C ASP A 263 18.05 26.39 29.79
N VAL A 264 17.11 25.60 30.29
CA VAL A 264 16.69 24.37 29.59
C VAL A 264 15.55 24.70 28.64
N ALA A 265 15.85 24.72 27.35
CA ALA A 265 14.81 24.82 26.32
C ALA A 265 13.94 23.56 26.31
N VAL A 266 12.65 23.78 26.20
CA VAL A 266 11.65 22.72 26.00
C VAL A 266 10.98 22.95 24.66
N VAL A 267 11.14 22.00 23.75
CA VAL A 267 10.52 22.06 22.42
C VAL A 267 9.74 20.77 22.17
N THR A 268 8.60 20.88 21.56
CA THR A 268 7.76 19.72 21.22
C THR A 268 7.55 19.64 19.72
N LEU A 269 7.76 18.44 19.18
CA LEU A 269 7.34 18.07 17.83
C LEU A 269 6.25 17.01 17.98
N ARG A 270 5.05 17.32 17.48
CA ARG A 270 3.89 16.40 17.53
C ARG A 270 3.52 15.98 16.11
N VAL A 271 3.34 14.70 15.90
CA VAL A 271 2.77 14.11 14.68
C VAL A 271 1.49 13.38 15.03
N THR A 272 0.41 13.69 14.34
CA THR A 272 -0.92 13.07 14.53
C THR A 272 -1.36 12.45 13.22
N SER A 273 -1.78 11.18 13.26
CA SER A 273 -2.41 10.46 12.14
C SER A 273 -3.86 10.94 11.98
N THR A 274 -4.09 11.98 11.20
CA THR A 274 -5.41 12.64 11.12
C THR A 274 -6.29 12.13 10.00
N ARG A 275 -5.70 11.81 8.85
CA ARG A 275 -6.42 11.39 7.64
C ARG A 275 -5.91 10.06 7.06
N VAL A 276 -5.34 9.20 7.90
CA VAL A 276 -4.93 7.85 7.53
C VAL A 276 -5.97 6.87 8.07
N GLY A 277 -6.49 5.99 7.21
CA GLY A 277 -7.55 5.05 7.57
C GLY A 277 -7.07 3.76 8.23
N HIS A 278 -5.77 3.52 8.29
CA HIS A 278 -5.11 2.33 8.86
C HIS A 278 -3.96 2.77 9.79
N ALA A 279 -3.17 1.86 10.33
CA ALA A 279 -1.97 2.22 11.08
C ALA A 279 -0.97 2.97 10.17
N PHE A 280 -0.25 3.93 10.73
CA PHE A 280 0.76 4.70 10.02
C PHE A 280 2.14 4.54 10.67
N PRO A 281 3.11 4.07 9.91
CA PRO A 281 2.97 3.34 8.64
C PRO A 281 2.28 1.99 8.80
N THR A 282 1.74 1.36 7.75
CA THR A 282 0.95 0.13 7.90
C THR A 282 1.79 -1.15 7.91
N TYR A 283 2.95 -1.14 7.24
CA TYR A 283 3.85 -2.31 7.14
C TYR A 283 5.01 -2.25 8.12
N VAL A 284 5.87 -3.27 8.07
CA VAL A 284 7.16 -3.34 8.78
C VAL A 284 8.30 -2.71 7.99
N THR A 285 8.10 -2.41 6.70
CA THR A 285 9.17 -1.92 5.81
C THR A 285 9.55 -0.47 6.05
N PRO A 286 8.59 0.48 6.31
CA PRO A 286 8.94 1.87 6.51
C PRO A 286 9.12 2.21 7.98
N ARG A 287 9.90 3.26 8.22
CA ARG A 287 9.90 3.98 9.48
C ARG A 287 9.81 5.49 9.26
N VAL A 288 9.31 6.18 10.25
CA VAL A 288 9.24 7.65 10.27
C VAL A 288 10.02 8.16 11.47
N VAL A 289 11.02 8.99 11.22
CA VAL A 289 11.93 9.52 12.22
C VAL A 289 11.54 10.96 12.55
N LEU A 290 11.12 11.19 13.78
CA LEU A 290 11.01 12.53 14.35
C LEU A 290 12.36 12.88 14.95
N SER A 291 12.93 14.01 14.59
CA SER A 291 14.20 14.48 15.16
C SER A 291 14.12 15.92 15.65
N ALA A 292 14.93 16.22 16.65
CA ALA A 292 15.18 17.57 17.15
C ALA A 292 16.66 17.71 17.52
N GLU A 293 17.26 18.84 17.15
CA GLU A 293 18.66 19.16 17.40
C GLU A 293 18.84 20.66 17.60
N LEU A 294 19.93 21.07 18.28
CA LEU A 294 20.31 22.49 18.37
C LEU A 294 21.22 22.87 17.19
N VAL A 295 20.95 24.03 16.63
CA VAL A 295 21.81 24.68 15.63
C VAL A 295 22.19 26.07 16.10
N ASP A 296 23.43 26.48 15.84
CA ASP A 296 23.93 27.80 16.16
C ASP A 296 23.50 28.86 15.13
N GLY A 297 23.98 30.12 15.30
CA GLY A 297 23.71 31.23 14.39
C GLY A 297 24.23 31.01 12.97
N ALA A 298 25.25 30.16 12.77
CA ALA A 298 25.82 29.80 11.48
C ALA A 298 25.11 28.56 10.86
N GLY A 299 24.13 27.95 11.55
CA GLY A 299 23.43 26.76 11.07
C GLY A 299 24.15 25.43 11.37
N GLN A 300 25.24 25.47 12.15
CA GLN A 300 25.98 24.27 12.51
C GLN A 300 25.28 23.52 13.64
N VAL A 301 25.17 22.20 13.47
CA VAL A 301 24.54 21.32 14.47
C VAL A 301 25.46 21.20 15.69
N LEU A 302 24.91 21.43 16.87
CA LEU A 302 25.63 21.21 18.12
C LEU A 302 25.79 19.72 18.38
N ALA A 303 27.04 19.27 18.49
CA ALA A 303 27.36 17.87 18.69
C ALA A 303 26.65 17.30 19.95
N GLY A 304 26.08 16.10 19.84
CA GLY A 304 25.38 15.43 20.93
C GLY A 304 23.97 16.00 21.25
N SER A 305 23.53 17.05 20.52
CA SER A 305 22.22 17.66 20.75
C SER A 305 21.06 16.88 20.11
N ARG A 306 21.31 16.06 19.10
CA ARG A 306 20.26 15.34 18.36
C ARG A 306 19.53 14.32 19.24
N ARG A 307 18.21 14.35 19.18
CA ARG A 307 17.30 13.37 19.76
C ARG A 307 16.32 12.92 18.71
N GLU A 308 15.98 11.63 18.76
CA GLU A 308 15.08 11.02 17.80
C GLU A 308 13.98 10.23 18.46
N LYS A 309 12.88 10.06 17.75
CA LYS A 309 11.79 9.14 18.08
C LYS A 309 11.29 8.49 16.80
N ILE A 310 11.20 7.16 16.81
CA ILE A 310 10.80 6.36 15.66
C ILE A 310 9.32 6.02 15.77
N VAL A 311 8.61 6.16 14.64
CA VAL A 311 7.26 5.65 14.41
C VAL A 311 7.37 4.58 13.34
N GLY A 312 7.03 3.35 13.70
CA GLY A 312 7.15 2.17 12.84
C GLY A 312 6.91 0.89 13.60
N ARG A 313 7.01 -0.22 12.90
CA ARG A 313 7.01 -1.57 13.46
C ARG A 313 8.34 -2.24 13.08
N GLU A 314 9.24 -2.32 14.06
CA GLU A 314 10.56 -2.89 13.81
C GLU A 314 10.55 -4.38 14.13
N VAL A 315 11.04 -5.15 13.18
CA VAL A 315 11.18 -6.60 13.26
C VAL A 315 12.61 -7.02 12.92
N ALA A 316 13.05 -8.17 13.43
CA ALA A 316 14.32 -8.75 13.03
C ALA A 316 14.33 -9.07 11.53
N LEU A 317 15.50 -8.97 10.88
CA LEU A 317 15.63 -9.17 9.44
C LEU A 317 15.28 -10.61 8.98
N ASP A 318 15.42 -11.57 9.88
CA ASP A 318 15.00 -12.97 9.68
C ASP A 318 13.52 -13.21 10.07
N LEU A 319 12.80 -12.14 10.40
CA LEU A 319 11.41 -12.16 10.85
C LEU A 319 11.14 -13.06 12.07
N SER A 320 12.16 -13.31 12.89
CA SER A 320 12.02 -14.19 14.09
C SER A 320 11.33 -13.50 15.26
N ARG A 321 11.37 -12.16 15.34
CA ARG A 321 10.82 -11.39 16.45
C ARG A 321 10.47 -9.96 16.07
N GLU A 322 9.53 -9.38 16.81
CA GLU A 322 9.23 -7.95 16.80
C GLU A 322 10.05 -7.26 17.89
N ALA A 323 10.74 -6.18 17.55
CA ALA A 323 11.49 -5.35 18.50
C ALA A 323 10.58 -4.33 19.18
N PHE A 324 9.78 -3.60 18.38
CA PHE A 324 8.75 -2.67 18.86
C PHE A 324 7.68 -2.40 17.82
N ASP A 325 6.56 -1.84 18.26
CA ASP A 325 5.48 -1.33 17.40
C ASP A 325 4.99 0.01 17.97
N THR A 326 5.42 1.09 17.33
CA THR A 326 5.07 2.47 17.69
C THR A 326 4.23 3.15 16.61
N ARG A 327 3.66 2.36 15.68
CA ARG A 327 2.79 2.87 14.61
C ARG A 327 1.59 3.61 15.18
N LEU A 328 1.14 4.63 14.46
CA LEU A 328 0.01 5.46 14.88
C LEU A 328 -1.29 4.91 14.29
N ARG A 329 -2.22 4.52 15.15
CA ARG A 329 -3.62 4.24 14.72
C ARG A 329 -4.30 5.55 14.29
N PRO A 330 -5.37 5.49 13.48
CA PRO A 330 -6.14 6.67 13.11
C PRO A 330 -6.50 7.55 14.30
N GLY A 331 -6.12 8.83 14.25
CA GLY A 331 -6.34 9.80 15.32
C GLY A 331 -5.27 9.81 16.43
N GLN A 332 -4.37 8.84 16.48
CA GLN A 332 -3.29 8.82 17.48
C GLN A 332 -2.18 9.82 17.17
N SER A 333 -1.50 10.27 18.21
CA SER A 333 -0.37 11.19 18.15
C SER A 333 0.87 10.59 18.81
N VAL A 334 2.03 10.97 18.28
CA VAL A 334 3.33 10.82 18.94
C VAL A 334 3.89 12.21 19.23
N ILE A 335 4.62 12.34 20.31
CA ILE A 335 5.31 13.57 20.70
C ILE A 335 6.78 13.26 20.94
N LEU A 336 7.67 14.00 20.27
CA LEU A 336 9.06 14.16 20.67
C LEU A 336 9.15 15.40 21.55
N ALA A 337 9.30 15.18 22.86
CA ALA A 337 9.59 16.24 23.81
C ALA A 337 11.12 16.41 23.90
N TYR A 338 11.61 17.48 23.34
CA TYR A 338 13.04 17.81 23.29
C TYR A 338 13.38 18.78 24.42
N ARG A 339 14.34 18.40 25.26
CA ARG A 339 14.84 19.21 26.37
C ARG A 339 16.35 19.30 26.29
N MET A 340 16.88 20.52 26.16
CA MET A 340 18.32 20.75 26.02
C MET A 340 18.71 22.09 26.60
N LYS A 341 19.88 22.14 27.27
CA LYS A 341 20.44 23.38 27.78
C LYS A 341 20.88 24.26 26.61
N VAL A 342 20.47 25.52 26.61
CA VAL A 342 20.86 26.53 25.61
C VAL A 342 22.26 26.99 25.92
N PRO A 343 23.28 26.73 25.10
CA PRO A 343 24.67 27.01 25.43
C PRO A 343 25.05 28.48 25.24
N GLY A 344 24.32 29.23 24.40
CA GLY A 344 24.66 30.61 24.05
C GLY A 344 23.55 31.34 23.30
N PRO A 345 23.78 32.56 22.89
CA PRO A 345 22.83 33.35 22.09
C PRO A 345 22.76 32.82 20.64
N GLY A 346 21.70 33.15 19.91
CA GLY A 346 21.51 32.82 18.50
C GLY A 346 21.20 31.32 18.25
N MET A 347 20.92 30.54 19.29
CA MET A 347 20.57 29.11 19.16
C MET A 347 19.14 28.94 18.63
N ARG A 348 18.98 27.96 17.76
CA ARG A 348 17.70 27.51 17.26
C ARG A 348 17.54 26.01 17.50
N ALA A 349 16.30 25.54 17.64
CA ALA A 349 15.97 24.12 17.59
C ALA A 349 15.51 23.79 16.18
N ARG A 350 16.22 22.89 15.48
CA ARG A 350 15.80 22.32 14.20
C ARG A 350 15.01 21.06 14.49
N LEU A 351 13.79 20.99 13.94
CA LEU A 351 12.89 19.86 14.07
C LEU A 351 12.57 19.33 12.68
N ALA A 352 12.62 18.02 12.52
CA ALA A 352 12.30 17.37 11.24
C ALA A 352 11.48 16.11 11.44
N VAL A 353 10.70 15.76 10.41
CA VAL A 353 10.04 14.46 10.25
C VAL A 353 10.47 13.91 8.90
N VAL A 354 11.23 12.81 8.94
CA VAL A 354 11.77 12.13 7.77
C VAL A 354 11.07 10.79 7.64
N VAL A 355 10.63 10.47 6.44
CA VAL A 355 10.10 9.15 6.06
C VAL A 355 11.21 8.36 5.40
N GLU A 356 11.43 7.15 5.86
CA GLU A 356 12.32 6.15 5.28
C GLU A 356 11.47 4.97 4.80
N PRO A 357 10.96 5.01 3.56
CA PRO A 357 9.97 4.04 3.09
C PRO A 357 10.48 2.61 3.05
N ASP A 358 11.78 2.45 2.81
CA ASP A 358 12.45 1.17 2.59
C ASP A 358 13.44 0.81 3.71
N ALA A 359 13.25 1.34 4.92
CA ALA A 359 14.19 1.18 6.03
C ALA A 359 14.54 -0.30 6.33
N PHE A 360 13.53 -1.19 6.33
CA PHE A 360 13.74 -2.63 6.49
C PHE A 360 14.57 -3.21 5.35
N TYR A 361 14.27 -2.83 4.12
CA TYR A 361 14.94 -3.38 2.93
C TYR A 361 16.41 -2.99 2.84
N VAL A 362 16.81 -1.83 3.36
CA VAL A 362 18.24 -1.47 3.42
C VAL A 362 19.02 -2.54 4.20
N GLY A 363 18.62 -2.84 5.43
CA GLY A 363 19.30 -3.86 6.25
C GLY A 363 19.15 -5.27 5.69
N PHE A 364 17.99 -5.59 5.12
CA PHE A 364 17.70 -6.89 4.52
C PHE A 364 18.59 -7.16 3.30
N PHE A 365 18.66 -6.23 2.35
CA PHE A 365 19.49 -6.38 1.15
C PHE A 365 20.99 -6.38 1.48
N GLU A 366 21.44 -5.57 2.44
CA GLU A 366 22.81 -5.63 2.96
C GLU A 366 23.14 -7.02 3.51
N THR A 367 22.20 -7.62 4.23
CA THR A 367 22.39 -8.96 4.79
C THR A 367 22.45 -10.03 3.71
N LEU A 368 21.54 -9.98 2.72
CA LEU A 368 21.57 -10.89 1.58
C LEU A 368 22.91 -10.80 0.82
N LEU A 369 23.41 -9.59 0.58
CA LEU A 369 24.69 -9.40 -0.10
C LEU A 369 25.87 -9.92 0.71
N ARG A 370 25.87 -9.76 2.04
CA ARG A 370 26.91 -10.34 2.92
C ARG A 370 26.90 -11.86 2.96
N GLN A 371 25.71 -12.47 2.86
CA GLN A 371 25.53 -13.93 2.87
C GLN A 371 25.76 -14.56 1.50
N GLY A 372 25.85 -13.74 0.44
CA GLY A 372 25.95 -14.19 -0.94
C GLY A 372 24.56 -14.30 -1.58
N ALA A 373 24.18 -13.29 -2.35
CA ALA A 373 22.87 -13.21 -2.99
C ALA A 373 22.75 -14.06 -4.28
N GLY A 374 23.73 -14.91 -4.56
CA GLY A 374 23.75 -15.80 -5.71
C GLY A 374 23.59 -15.07 -7.05
N ARG A 375 22.84 -15.66 -7.96
CA ARG A 375 22.54 -15.08 -9.29
C ARG A 375 21.70 -13.81 -9.24
N GLY A 376 21.02 -13.56 -8.11
CA GLY A 376 20.19 -12.38 -7.88
C GLY A 376 20.98 -11.14 -7.40
N GLU A 377 22.29 -11.26 -7.17
CA GLU A 377 23.11 -10.20 -6.60
C GLU A 377 23.03 -8.85 -7.35
N PRO A 378 23.07 -8.78 -8.70
CA PRO A 378 22.98 -7.50 -9.39
C PRO A 378 21.66 -6.76 -9.10
N GLN A 379 20.54 -7.47 -9.08
CA GLN A 379 19.22 -6.90 -8.79
C GLN A 379 19.11 -6.45 -7.32
N ILE A 380 19.64 -7.22 -6.38
CA ILE A 380 19.67 -6.86 -4.96
C ILE A 380 20.53 -5.60 -4.73
N ARG A 381 21.69 -5.47 -5.39
CA ARG A 381 22.52 -4.26 -5.34
C ARG A 381 21.77 -3.04 -5.85
N GLN A 382 21.13 -3.15 -7.02
CA GLN A 382 20.32 -2.07 -7.60
C GLN A 382 19.23 -1.63 -6.63
N SER A 383 18.54 -2.58 -5.99
CA SER A 383 17.49 -2.28 -5.02
C SER A 383 18.00 -1.65 -3.74
N LEU A 384 19.15 -2.09 -3.24
CA LEU A 384 19.79 -1.47 -2.08
C LEU A 384 20.11 0.01 -2.36
N GLU A 385 20.67 0.32 -3.53
CA GLU A 385 20.96 1.71 -3.91
C GLU A 385 19.69 2.55 -4.01
N THR A 386 18.60 1.98 -4.54
CA THR A 386 17.30 2.67 -4.61
C THR A 386 16.73 2.90 -3.22
N ALA A 387 16.75 1.87 -2.35
CA ALA A 387 16.25 1.96 -0.99
C ALA A 387 17.01 3.00 -0.14
N ARG A 388 18.34 3.09 -0.31
CA ARG A 388 19.17 4.10 0.38
C ARG A 388 18.86 5.54 -0.05
N ARG A 389 18.31 5.74 -1.24
CA ARG A 389 17.93 7.06 -1.78
C ARG A 389 16.47 7.41 -1.59
N SER A 390 15.67 6.48 -1.06
CA SER A 390 14.24 6.67 -0.87
C SER A 390 13.82 7.62 0.27
N PRO A 391 14.64 7.90 1.32
CA PRO A 391 14.25 8.81 2.40
C PRO A 391 13.95 10.23 1.92
N PHE A 392 12.91 10.83 2.50
CA PHE A 392 12.53 12.21 2.21
C PHE A 392 11.95 12.91 3.45
N SER A 393 12.07 14.23 3.49
CA SER A 393 11.50 15.07 4.55
C SER A 393 10.04 15.44 4.22
N VAL A 394 9.15 15.28 5.20
CA VAL A 394 7.76 15.75 5.13
C VAL A 394 7.53 17.00 5.97
N PHE A 395 8.43 17.29 6.90
CA PHE A 395 8.37 18.49 7.73
C PHE A 395 9.78 18.88 8.19
N GLU A 396 10.07 20.16 8.11
CA GLU A 396 11.26 20.76 8.70
C GLU A 396 10.92 22.15 9.21
N ARG A 397 11.38 22.50 10.41
CA ARG A 397 11.19 23.80 11.03
C ARG A 397 12.30 24.13 12.00
N GLU A 398 12.77 25.35 11.94
CA GLU A 398 13.64 25.93 12.96
C GLU A 398 12.83 26.86 13.87
N LEU A 399 13.00 26.70 15.17
CA LEU A 399 12.41 27.56 16.18
C LEU A 399 13.52 28.33 16.89
N PRO A 400 13.50 29.67 16.89
CA PRO A 400 14.46 30.47 17.63
C PRO A 400 14.30 30.18 19.14
N LEU A 401 15.42 30.06 19.85
CA LEU A 401 15.45 29.82 21.30
C LEU A 401 15.99 31.03 22.08
N SER A 402 16.84 31.85 21.46
CA SER A 402 17.45 33.00 22.13
C SER A 402 17.63 34.16 21.19
#